data_a1c4d189268610167437f98495581594
#
_entry.id   a1c4d189268610167437f98495581594
#
_cell.length_a   1.000
_cell.length_b   1.000
_cell.length_c   1.000
_cell.angle_alpha   90.00
_cell.angle_beta   90.00
_cell.angle_gamma   90.00
#
_symmetry.space_group_name_H-M   'P 1'
#
loop_
_entity.id
_entity.type
_entity.pdbx_description
1 polymer ?
#
loop_
_entity_poly.entity_id
_entity_poly.type
_entity_poly.pdbx_seq_one_letter_code
_entity_poly.pdbx_strand_id
1 'polypeptide(L)'
;RLAMVSRQAVTNWRRRPNTPAGMLPFPPPLSADGVERFAADEVVAWLEKTGRGRNAEARADAPAFSLREGFSLDEVVTMLALRSMCDCDLTALSAADLAALAYEADPDDAFLGSEVVGIGVKADLLAYVDDLHESAFGLIDALDRAEESRLGRSGHRGLTDAAVTVLASITTACRLFLGGDVVALDPRVNAPTARVLAEGFAGVTVGAGHVDGRRLRRTLTLADVELVSSDSAVRVLSVVGETDHAALQVMDDLVLDLGPADVGVILGPSSLLCDALRGQLDAMRADTLSGGGLVMAARLPRGLWTNAHRQQLGLWIVAGVEKGAKVVVADLTATDVDVNDLASDAS
;
A
#
# COMPACT_ATOMS: atom_id res chain seq x y z
N ARG A 1 -2.72 17.85 -10.77
CA ARG A 1 -3.05 16.66 -11.58
C ARG A 1 -4.31 16.91 -12.42
N LEU A 2 -5.50 17.01 -11.87
CA LEU A 2 -6.77 17.14 -12.58
C LEU A 2 -6.77 18.18 -13.72
N ALA A 3 -6.15 19.33 -13.54
CA ALA A 3 -6.07 20.38 -14.58
C ALA A 3 -4.86 20.21 -15.53
N MET A 4 -3.99 19.24 -15.35
CA MET A 4 -2.73 19.02 -16.11
C MET A 4 -1.87 20.26 -16.26
N VAL A 5 -1.72 21.03 -15.19
CA VAL A 5 -0.90 22.25 -15.13
C VAL A 5 0.02 22.27 -13.91
N SER A 6 1.01 23.15 -13.92
CA SER A 6 1.93 23.32 -12.80
C SER A 6 1.23 23.92 -11.56
N ARG A 7 1.75 23.62 -10.36
CA ARG A 7 1.28 24.22 -9.09
C ARG A 7 1.31 25.75 -9.15
N GLN A 8 2.31 26.34 -9.83
CA GLN A 8 2.43 27.79 -10.03
C GLN A 8 1.25 28.36 -10.81
N ALA A 9 0.77 27.64 -11.84
CA ALA A 9 -0.39 28.08 -12.62
C ALA A 9 -1.66 28.15 -11.73
N VAL A 10 -1.91 27.12 -10.91
CA VAL A 10 -3.03 27.11 -9.97
C VAL A 10 -2.93 28.24 -8.95
N THR A 11 -1.72 28.51 -8.41
CA THR A 11 -1.48 29.63 -7.49
C THR A 11 -1.82 30.97 -8.17
N ASN A 12 -1.45 31.14 -9.44
CA ASN A 12 -1.78 32.32 -10.21
C ASN A 12 -3.28 32.46 -10.45
N TRP A 13 -4.00 31.40 -10.71
CA TRP A 13 -5.45 31.42 -10.89
C TRP A 13 -6.17 31.89 -9.64
N ARG A 14 -5.74 31.44 -8.48
CA ARG A 14 -6.29 31.85 -7.18
C ARG A 14 -6.08 33.34 -6.89
N ARG A 15 -4.93 33.88 -7.29
CA ARG A 15 -4.58 35.30 -7.08
C ARG A 15 -5.22 36.24 -8.11
N ARG A 16 -5.57 35.72 -9.29
CA ARG A 16 -6.06 36.53 -10.41
C ARG A 16 -7.39 35.95 -10.92
N PRO A 17 -8.53 36.32 -10.33
CA PRO A 17 -9.84 35.78 -10.67
C PRO A 17 -10.35 36.16 -12.07
N ASN A 18 -9.66 37.08 -12.77
CA ASN A 18 -10.04 37.44 -14.12
C ASN A 18 -9.78 36.32 -15.10
N THR A 19 -10.84 35.90 -15.81
CA THR A 19 -10.82 34.86 -16.84
C THR A 19 -11.33 35.47 -18.15
N PRO A 20 -11.15 34.81 -19.30
CA PRO A 20 -11.81 35.24 -20.57
C PRO A 20 -13.35 35.31 -20.46
N ALA A 21 -13.95 34.53 -19.54
CA ALA A 21 -15.38 34.51 -19.27
C ALA A 21 -15.84 35.56 -18.23
N GLY A 22 -14.94 36.44 -17.76
CA GLY A 22 -15.24 37.45 -16.74
C GLY A 22 -14.56 37.20 -15.41
N MET A 23 -15.05 37.81 -14.32
CA MET A 23 -14.50 37.64 -12.97
C MET A 23 -15.11 36.38 -12.34
N LEU A 24 -14.37 35.27 -12.43
CA LEU A 24 -14.72 33.98 -11.80
C LEU A 24 -13.61 33.58 -10.83
N PRO A 25 -13.81 33.74 -9.51
CA PRO A 25 -12.83 33.34 -8.51
C PRO A 25 -12.66 31.81 -8.53
N PHE A 26 -11.44 31.36 -8.20
CA PHE A 26 -11.17 29.94 -7.98
C PHE A 26 -11.97 29.46 -6.76
N PRO A 27 -12.47 28.22 -6.72
CA PRO A 27 -13.21 27.68 -5.59
C PRO A 27 -12.48 27.87 -4.25
N PRO A 28 -13.20 28.16 -3.17
CA PRO A 28 -12.60 28.30 -1.84
C PRO A 28 -12.10 26.95 -1.33
N PRO A 29 -11.08 26.93 -0.47
CA PRO A 29 -10.64 25.70 0.16
C PRO A 29 -11.67 25.18 1.16
N LEU A 30 -11.83 23.86 1.26
CA LEU A 30 -12.71 23.18 2.24
C LEU A 30 -12.17 23.26 3.66
N SER A 31 -10.86 23.43 3.85
CA SER A 31 -10.22 23.55 5.15
C SER A 31 -9.23 24.69 5.15
N ALA A 32 -9.20 25.47 6.25
CA ALA A 32 -8.26 26.57 6.47
C ALA A 32 -6.97 26.15 7.17
N ASP A 33 -6.95 24.95 7.78
CA ASP A 33 -5.82 24.48 8.59
C ASP A 33 -5.02 23.40 7.85
N GLY A 34 -3.76 23.68 7.54
CA GLY A 34 -2.82 22.73 6.93
C GLY A 34 -2.79 22.75 5.42
N VAL A 35 -2.84 21.59 4.77
CA VAL A 35 -2.85 21.46 3.31
C VAL A 35 -4.23 21.85 2.78
N GLU A 36 -4.29 22.93 2.00
CA GLU A 36 -5.55 23.40 1.39
C GLU A 36 -6.13 22.34 0.45
N ARG A 37 -7.39 22.03 0.66
CA ARG A 37 -8.18 21.08 -0.15
C ARG A 37 -9.34 21.81 -0.81
N PHE A 38 -9.76 21.31 -1.95
CA PHE A 38 -10.84 21.91 -2.75
C PHE A 38 -11.82 20.81 -3.13
N ALA A 39 -13.10 21.14 -3.22
CA ALA A 39 -14.11 20.24 -3.77
C ALA A 39 -13.79 19.96 -5.24
N ALA A 40 -13.66 18.69 -5.62
CA ALA A 40 -13.24 18.30 -6.97
C ALA A 40 -14.25 18.77 -8.02
N ASP A 41 -15.53 18.58 -7.75
CA ASP A 41 -16.67 19.00 -8.59
C ASP A 41 -16.72 20.53 -8.78
N GLU A 42 -16.44 21.32 -7.74
CA GLU A 42 -16.34 22.78 -7.86
C GLU A 42 -15.14 23.20 -8.73
N VAL A 43 -14.00 22.51 -8.58
CA VAL A 43 -12.82 22.76 -9.40
C VAL A 43 -13.10 22.40 -10.86
N VAL A 44 -13.71 21.25 -11.13
CA VAL A 44 -14.12 20.84 -12.48
C VAL A 44 -15.05 21.85 -13.10
N ALA A 45 -16.12 22.20 -12.40
CA ALA A 45 -17.08 23.20 -12.88
C ALA A 45 -16.41 24.57 -13.17
N TRP A 46 -15.41 24.94 -12.36
CA TRP A 46 -14.63 26.15 -12.59
C TRP A 46 -13.73 26.03 -13.82
N LEU A 47 -13.06 24.88 -14.02
CA LEU A 47 -12.22 24.61 -15.21
C LEU A 47 -13.05 24.70 -16.50
N GLU A 48 -14.22 24.06 -16.52
CA GLU A 48 -15.15 24.08 -17.65
C GLU A 48 -15.64 25.51 -17.97
N LYS A 49 -16.06 26.25 -16.93
CA LYS A 49 -16.55 27.63 -17.11
C LYS A 49 -15.47 28.60 -17.59
N THR A 50 -14.22 28.36 -17.17
CA THR A 50 -13.13 29.29 -17.47
C THR A 50 -12.31 28.91 -18.71
N GLY A 51 -12.45 27.67 -19.20
CA GLY A 51 -11.62 27.10 -20.26
C GLY A 51 -10.13 26.99 -19.85
N ARG A 52 -9.83 27.00 -18.54
CA ARG A 52 -8.48 26.87 -18.01
C ARG A 52 -8.13 25.42 -17.76
N GLY A 53 -6.85 25.10 -17.83
CA GLY A 53 -6.36 23.74 -17.75
C GLY A 53 -6.01 23.17 -19.12
N ARG A 54 -5.42 21.99 -19.13
CA ARG A 54 -5.06 21.25 -20.34
C ARG A 54 -5.79 19.92 -20.45
N ASN A 55 -6.63 19.60 -19.46
CA ASN A 55 -7.42 18.39 -19.41
C ASN A 55 -8.85 18.72 -19.89
N ALA A 56 -9.19 18.28 -21.09
CA ALA A 56 -10.53 18.46 -21.65
C ALA A 56 -11.57 17.56 -20.95
N GLU A 57 -11.13 16.47 -20.35
CA GLU A 57 -11.96 15.44 -19.71
C GLU A 57 -11.90 15.49 -18.18
N ALA A 58 -11.61 16.67 -17.61
CA ALA A 58 -11.44 16.84 -16.18
C ALA A 58 -12.63 16.34 -15.35
N ARG A 59 -13.85 16.35 -15.90
CA ARG A 59 -15.05 15.84 -15.24
C ARG A 59 -15.04 14.32 -15.13
N ALA A 60 -14.74 13.64 -16.22
CA ALA A 60 -14.63 12.18 -16.25
C ALA A 60 -13.49 11.68 -15.36
N ASP A 61 -12.36 12.41 -15.35
CA ASP A 61 -11.19 12.05 -14.54
C ASP A 61 -11.32 12.37 -13.05
N ALA A 62 -12.24 13.24 -12.64
CA ALA A 62 -12.34 13.72 -11.26
C ALA A 62 -12.48 12.62 -10.21
N PRO A 63 -13.28 11.55 -10.41
CA PRO A 63 -13.39 10.44 -9.46
C PRO A 63 -12.06 9.75 -9.19
N ALA A 64 -11.22 9.58 -10.21
CA ALA A 64 -9.92 8.94 -10.10
C ALA A 64 -8.83 9.77 -9.37
N PHE A 65 -9.08 11.04 -9.05
CA PHE A 65 -8.11 11.92 -8.39
C PHE A 65 -8.36 12.19 -6.91
N SER A 66 -9.54 11.85 -6.39
CA SER A 66 -9.86 12.11 -4.97
C SER A 66 -10.89 11.16 -4.43
N LEU A 67 -10.60 10.56 -3.28
CA LEU A 67 -11.62 9.86 -2.49
C LEU A 67 -12.63 10.90 -1.96
N ARG A 68 -13.94 10.68 -2.18
CA ARG A 68 -14.99 11.56 -1.67
C ARG A 68 -15.01 11.57 -0.13
N GLU A 69 -15.37 12.70 0.45
CA GLU A 69 -15.59 12.77 1.89
C GLU A 69 -16.79 11.88 2.29
N GLY A 70 -16.65 11.17 3.41
CA GLY A 70 -17.68 10.26 3.92
C GLY A 70 -17.51 8.80 3.54
N PHE A 71 -16.56 8.46 2.66
CA PHE A 71 -16.21 7.07 2.35
C PHE A 71 -14.86 6.71 2.94
N SER A 72 -14.73 5.49 3.44
CA SER A 72 -13.44 4.90 3.76
C SER A 72 -12.80 4.31 2.51
N LEU A 73 -11.47 4.25 2.48
CA LEU A 73 -10.78 3.58 1.39
C LEU A 73 -11.17 2.11 1.30
N ASP A 74 -11.39 1.47 2.44
CA ASP A 74 -11.77 0.07 2.50
C ASP A 74 -13.14 -0.19 1.85
N GLU A 75 -14.12 0.69 2.08
CA GLU A 75 -15.42 0.63 1.40
C GLU A 75 -15.27 0.79 -0.13
N VAL A 76 -14.45 1.74 -0.58
CA VAL A 76 -14.20 1.95 -2.01
C VAL A 76 -13.52 0.73 -2.64
N VAL A 77 -12.45 0.22 -2.01
CA VAL A 77 -11.73 -0.97 -2.50
C VAL A 77 -12.62 -2.20 -2.52
N THR A 78 -13.46 -2.38 -1.50
CA THR A 78 -14.40 -3.50 -1.44
C THR A 78 -15.41 -3.46 -2.58
N MET A 79 -16.06 -2.30 -2.78
CA MET A 79 -17.05 -2.17 -3.85
C MET A 79 -16.40 -2.16 -5.26
N LEU A 80 -15.18 -1.66 -5.40
CA LEU A 80 -14.43 -1.76 -6.64
C LEU A 80 -14.06 -3.20 -6.98
N ALA A 81 -13.74 -4.02 -5.96
CA ALA A 81 -13.52 -5.45 -6.14
C ALA A 81 -14.80 -6.15 -6.63
N LEU A 82 -15.93 -5.88 -6.00
CA LEU A 82 -17.20 -6.44 -6.44
C LEU A 82 -17.52 -6.00 -7.88
N ARG A 83 -17.41 -4.70 -8.19
CA ARG A 83 -17.67 -4.13 -9.52
C ARG A 83 -16.84 -4.82 -10.62
N SER A 84 -15.58 -5.06 -10.33
CA SER A 84 -14.65 -5.71 -11.24
C SER A 84 -14.99 -7.18 -11.49
N MET A 85 -15.41 -7.91 -10.45
CA MET A 85 -15.68 -9.34 -10.54
C MET A 85 -17.05 -9.66 -11.15
N CYS A 86 -18.05 -8.78 -10.99
CA CYS A 86 -19.38 -8.97 -11.59
C CYS A 86 -19.54 -8.33 -12.97
N ASP A 87 -18.63 -7.44 -13.39
CA ASP A 87 -18.67 -6.67 -14.64
C ASP A 87 -20.05 -6.00 -14.89
N CYS A 88 -20.65 -5.45 -13.83
CA CYS A 88 -21.97 -4.85 -13.85
C CYS A 88 -22.05 -3.58 -13.01
N ASP A 89 -22.90 -2.61 -13.39
CA ASP A 89 -23.08 -1.37 -12.64
C ASP A 89 -23.73 -1.64 -11.28
N LEU A 90 -23.03 -1.22 -10.22
CA LEU A 90 -23.49 -1.48 -8.84
C LEU A 90 -24.70 -0.61 -8.47
N THR A 91 -24.83 0.55 -9.07
CA THR A 91 -25.95 1.49 -8.81
C THR A 91 -27.33 0.91 -9.14
N ALA A 92 -27.40 -0.08 -10.03
CA ALA A 92 -28.65 -0.74 -10.41
C ALA A 92 -29.05 -1.89 -9.47
N LEU A 93 -28.20 -2.27 -8.50
CA LEU A 93 -28.36 -3.46 -7.69
C LEU A 93 -29.01 -3.18 -6.32
N SER A 94 -29.83 -4.12 -5.86
CA SER A 94 -30.34 -4.12 -4.49
C SER A 94 -29.31 -4.68 -3.50
N ALA A 95 -29.55 -4.51 -2.19
CA ALA A 95 -28.70 -5.10 -1.15
C ALA A 95 -28.60 -6.63 -1.26
N ALA A 96 -29.68 -7.29 -1.67
CA ALA A 96 -29.72 -8.74 -1.84
C ALA A 96 -28.87 -9.16 -3.05
N ASP A 97 -28.94 -8.40 -4.15
CA ASP A 97 -28.16 -8.68 -5.36
C ASP A 97 -26.65 -8.47 -5.08
N LEU A 98 -26.28 -7.38 -4.40
CA LEU A 98 -24.89 -7.12 -4.02
C LEU A 98 -24.33 -8.26 -3.16
N ALA A 99 -25.08 -8.71 -2.16
CA ALA A 99 -24.68 -9.81 -1.30
C ALA A 99 -24.55 -11.12 -2.08
N ALA A 100 -25.52 -11.43 -2.96
CA ALA A 100 -25.49 -12.63 -3.77
C ALA A 100 -24.27 -12.69 -4.69
N LEU A 101 -23.98 -11.58 -5.40
CA LEU A 101 -22.81 -11.46 -6.28
C LEU A 101 -21.51 -11.56 -5.50
N ALA A 102 -21.44 -10.97 -4.30
CA ALA A 102 -20.25 -11.03 -3.48
C ALA A 102 -19.92 -12.47 -3.03
N TYR A 103 -20.93 -13.25 -2.62
CA TYR A 103 -20.75 -14.66 -2.26
C TYR A 103 -20.59 -15.58 -3.47
N GLU A 104 -21.08 -15.20 -4.64
CA GLU A 104 -20.78 -15.91 -5.88
C GLU A 104 -19.31 -15.74 -6.28
N ALA A 105 -18.79 -14.51 -6.13
CA ALA A 105 -17.40 -14.18 -6.43
C ALA A 105 -16.40 -14.72 -5.39
N ASP A 106 -16.82 -14.83 -4.13
CA ASP A 106 -16.00 -15.28 -2.99
C ASP A 106 -16.82 -16.26 -2.11
N PRO A 107 -16.99 -17.51 -2.56
CA PRO A 107 -17.84 -18.50 -1.88
C PRO A 107 -17.39 -18.84 -0.45
N ASP A 108 -16.09 -18.78 -0.20
CA ASP A 108 -15.49 -19.08 1.11
C ASP A 108 -15.47 -17.87 2.05
N ASP A 109 -15.99 -16.73 1.60
CA ASP A 109 -15.92 -15.43 2.31
C ASP A 109 -14.51 -15.09 2.81
N ALA A 110 -13.53 -15.29 1.95
CA ALA A 110 -12.12 -15.09 2.28
C ALA A 110 -11.72 -13.62 2.30
N PHE A 111 -12.44 -12.74 1.59
CA PHE A 111 -12.08 -11.33 1.46
C PHE A 111 -13.20 -10.36 1.06
N LEU A 112 -14.40 -10.80 0.64
CA LEU A 112 -15.39 -9.92 0.00
C LEU A 112 -16.80 -9.98 0.61
N GLY A 113 -17.38 -11.16 0.81
CA GLY A 113 -18.79 -11.34 1.12
C GLY A 113 -19.27 -10.59 2.36
N SER A 114 -18.65 -10.82 3.49
CA SER A 114 -18.99 -10.17 4.78
C SER A 114 -18.84 -8.65 4.72
N GLU A 115 -17.83 -8.14 4.01
CA GLU A 115 -17.59 -6.70 3.90
C GLU A 115 -18.66 -6.01 3.06
N VAL A 116 -19.06 -6.60 1.93
CA VAL A 116 -20.13 -6.07 1.08
C VAL A 116 -21.44 -5.99 1.86
N VAL A 117 -21.78 -7.05 2.60
CA VAL A 117 -22.95 -7.07 3.48
C VAL A 117 -22.87 -6.00 4.57
N GLY A 118 -21.68 -5.83 5.18
CA GLY A 118 -21.45 -4.83 6.21
C GLY A 118 -21.55 -3.39 5.72
N ILE A 119 -21.13 -3.11 4.48
CA ILE A 119 -21.22 -1.77 3.85
C ILE A 119 -22.68 -1.46 3.48
N GLY A 120 -23.40 -2.43 2.95
CA GLY A 120 -24.77 -2.28 2.47
C GLY A 120 -24.89 -1.34 1.27
N VAL A 121 -26.13 -0.90 0.99
CA VAL A 121 -26.42 -0.01 -0.13
C VAL A 121 -26.20 1.45 0.29
N LYS A 122 -25.15 2.06 -0.22
CA LYS A 122 -24.86 3.49 -0.13
C LYS A 122 -24.82 4.06 -1.55
N ALA A 123 -25.95 4.61 -2.02
CA ALA A 123 -26.10 5.04 -3.43
C ALA A 123 -24.96 5.93 -3.92
N ASP A 124 -24.49 6.87 -3.08
CA ASP A 124 -23.38 7.76 -3.46
C ASP A 124 -22.04 7.03 -3.54
N LEU A 125 -21.82 5.99 -2.75
CA LEU A 125 -20.61 5.16 -2.82
C LEU A 125 -20.64 4.32 -4.10
N LEU A 126 -21.76 3.67 -4.39
CA LEU A 126 -21.91 2.83 -5.58
C LEU A 126 -21.71 3.65 -6.85
N ALA A 127 -22.36 4.82 -6.96
CA ALA A 127 -22.17 5.74 -8.08
C ALA A 127 -20.69 6.20 -8.20
N TYR A 128 -20.05 6.50 -7.06
CA TYR A 128 -18.63 6.88 -7.08
C TYR A 128 -17.73 5.75 -7.57
N VAL A 129 -18.02 4.51 -7.20
CA VAL A 129 -17.23 3.32 -7.61
C VAL A 129 -17.43 3.05 -9.10
N ASP A 130 -18.66 3.12 -9.60
CA ASP A 130 -18.95 2.98 -11.03
C ASP A 130 -18.21 4.07 -11.85
N ASP A 131 -18.33 5.34 -11.45
CA ASP A 131 -17.60 6.46 -12.05
C ASP A 131 -16.07 6.27 -12.00
N LEU A 132 -15.53 5.78 -10.90
CA LEU A 132 -14.09 5.52 -10.72
C LEU A 132 -13.61 4.41 -11.65
N HIS A 133 -14.37 3.33 -11.74
CA HIS A 133 -14.07 2.20 -12.62
C HIS A 133 -14.06 2.62 -14.10
N GLU A 134 -15.03 3.44 -14.53
CA GLU A 134 -15.14 3.93 -15.91
C GLU A 134 -14.05 4.96 -16.26
N SER A 135 -13.68 5.83 -15.32
CA SER A 135 -12.74 6.93 -15.57
C SER A 135 -11.26 6.57 -15.41
N ALA A 136 -10.95 5.43 -14.81
CA ALA A 136 -9.58 4.96 -14.65
C ALA A 136 -9.08 4.19 -15.87
N PHE A 137 -7.75 4.20 -16.09
CA PHE A 137 -7.09 3.42 -17.14
C PHE A 137 -6.93 1.93 -16.76
N GLY A 138 -7.85 1.42 -15.97
CA GLY A 138 -7.90 0.06 -15.44
C GLY A 138 -7.93 0.05 -13.92
N LEU A 139 -8.17 -1.15 -13.36
CA LEU A 139 -8.37 -1.34 -11.92
C LEU A 139 -7.17 -0.95 -11.07
N ILE A 140 -5.97 -1.26 -11.52
CA ILE A 140 -4.74 -0.91 -10.81
C ILE A 140 -4.58 0.61 -10.71
N ASP A 141 -4.85 1.34 -11.80
CA ASP A 141 -4.83 2.80 -11.79
C ASP A 141 -5.89 3.38 -10.85
N ALA A 142 -7.09 2.81 -10.80
CA ALA A 142 -8.14 3.21 -9.86
C ALA A 142 -7.72 2.98 -8.41
N LEU A 143 -7.14 1.83 -8.10
CA LEU A 143 -6.61 1.50 -6.78
C LEU A 143 -5.47 2.42 -6.34
N ASP A 144 -4.49 2.63 -7.21
CA ASP A 144 -3.33 3.48 -6.93
C ASP A 144 -3.75 4.92 -6.65
N ARG A 145 -4.71 5.44 -7.40
CA ARG A 145 -5.26 6.78 -7.19
C ARG A 145 -6.05 6.89 -5.89
N ALA A 146 -6.85 5.89 -5.55
CA ALA A 146 -7.56 5.82 -4.27
C ALA A 146 -6.57 5.77 -3.10
N GLU A 147 -5.53 4.95 -3.19
CA GLU A 147 -4.45 4.81 -2.20
C GLU A 147 -3.62 6.10 -2.07
N GLU A 148 -3.21 6.73 -3.17
CA GLU A 148 -2.50 8.02 -3.16
C GLU A 148 -3.33 9.11 -2.47
N SER A 149 -4.65 9.12 -2.69
CA SER A 149 -5.55 10.05 -2.03
C SER A 149 -5.56 9.86 -0.51
N ARG A 150 -5.54 8.63 -0.03
CA ARG A 150 -5.41 8.28 1.41
C ARG A 150 -4.05 8.69 1.96
N LEU A 151 -2.96 8.30 1.29
CA LEU A 151 -1.59 8.63 1.70
C LEU A 151 -1.38 10.14 1.81
N GLY A 152 -1.94 10.91 0.88
CA GLY A 152 -1.92 12.37 0.92
C GLY A 152 -2.70 12.96 2.11
N ARG A 153 -3.77 12.29 2.57
CA ARG A 153 -4.60 12.74 3.71
C ARG A 153 -4.01 12.36 5.07
N SER A 154 -3.43 11.17 5.17
CA SER A 154 -2.99 10.62 6.46
C SER A 154 -1.54 10.93 6.81
N GLY A 155 -0.77 11.56 5.91
CA GLY A 155 0.67 11.72 6.09
C GLY A 155 1.41 10.39 6.18
N HIS A 156 0.83 9.30 5.67
CA HIS A 156 1.44 7.98 5.67
C HIS A 156 2.76 8.02 4.92
N ARG A 157 3.75 7.40 5.53
CA ARG A 157 5.11 7.29 5.04
C ARG A 157 5.20 6.00 4.26
N GLY A 158 5.05 6.06 2.94
CA GLY A 158 5.24 4.91 2.05
C GLY A 158 6.71 4.62 1.79
N LEU A 159 6.98 3.46 1.25
CA LEU A 159 8.29 3.12 0.68
C LEU A 159 8.48 3.84 -0.66
N THR A 160 9.72 4.17 -1.01
CA THR A 160 10.05 4.60 -2.37
C THR A 160 10.17 3.40 -3.29
N ASP A 161 10.07 3.59 -4.61
CA ASP A 161 10.26 2.52 -5.59
C ASP A 161 11.61 1.82 -5.40
N ALA A 162 12.64 2.58 -5.05
CA ALA A 162 13.96 2.05 -4.72
C ALA A 162 13.93 1.08 -3.52
N ALA A 163 13.20 1.42 -2.45
CA ALA A 163 13.06 0.53 -1.30
C ALA A 163 12.28 -0.74 -1.64
N VAL A 164 11.25 -0.61 -2.46
CA VAL A 164 10.45 -1.75 -2.94
C VAL A 164 11.30 -2.67 -3.81
N THR A 165 12.13 -2.12 -4.71
CA THR A 165 13.05 -2.88 -5.54
C THR A 165 14.07 -3.66 -4.71
N VAL A 166 14.68 -3.03 -3.71
CA VAL A 166 15.62 -3.73 -2.79
C VAL A 166 14.92 -4.86 -2.06
N LEU A 167 13.73 -4.62 -1.51
CA LEU A 167 12.97 -5.64 -0.81
C LEU A 167 12.61 -6.81 -1.73
N ALA A 168 12.15 -6.53 -2.96
CA ALA A 168 11.81 -7.55 -3.95
C ALA A 168 13.02 -8.38 -4.37
N SER A 169 14.18 -7.76 -4.58
CA SER A 169 15.42 -8.46 -4.94
C SER A 169 15.87 -9.42 -3.82
N ILE A 170 15.85 -8.95 -2.57
CA ILE A 170 16.21 -9.77 -1.42
C ILE A 170 15.22 -10.93 -1.24
N THR A 171 13.92 -10.66 -1.36
CA THR A 171 12.88 -11.69 -1.26
C THR A 171 13.04 -12.74 -2.35
N THR A 172 13.36 -12.31 -3.59
CA THR A 172 13.65 -13.20 -4.71
C THR A 172 14.92 -14.03 -4.48
N ALA A 173 15.97 -13.43 -3.92
CA ALA A 173 17.18 -14.17 -3.56
C ALA A 173 16.90 -15.26 -2.51
N CYS A 174 16.10 -14.96 -1.49
CA CYS A 174 15.65 -15.95 -0.50
C CYS A 174 14.86 -17.08 -1.18
N ARG A 175 13.96 -16.75 -2.12
CA ARG A 175 13.22 -17.75 -2.92
C ARG A 175 14.16 -18.69 -3.69
N LEU A 176 15.12 -18.12 -4.41
CA LEU A 176 16.06 -18.91 -5.20
C LEU A 176 16.91 -19.84 -4.34
N PHE A 177 17.30 -19.39 -3.15
CA PHE A 177 18.06 -20.19 -2.20
C PHE A 177 17.23 -21.34 -1.60
N LEU A 178 15.97 -21.10 -1.29
CA LEU A 178 15.07 -22.08 -0.67
C LEU A 178 14.36 -22.99 -1.69
N GLY A 179 14.27 -22.56 -2.94
CA GLY A 179 13.59 -23.31 -4.01
C GLY A 179 12.06 -23.24 -3.91
N GLY A 180 11.49 -22.27 -3.18
CA GLY A 180 10.04 -22.09 -3.05
C GLY A 180 9.47 -21.14 -4.11
N ASP A 181 8.21 -21.35 -4.52
CA ASP A 181 7.51 -20.53 -5.52
C ASP A 181 6.37 -19.69 -4.95
N VAL A 182 6.17 -19.74 -3.63
CA VAL A 182 5.12 -18.98 -2.93
C VAL A 182 5.74 -18.04 -1.92
N VAL A 183 5.20 -16.82 -1.80
CA VAL A 183 5.55 -15.86 -0.76
C VAL A 183 4.38 -15.63 0.19
N ALA A 184 4.65 -15.60 1.51
CA ALA A 184 3.69 -15.18 2.50
C ALA A 184 3.89 -13.68 2.81
N LEU A 185 2.85 -12.89 2.61
CA LEU A 185 2.87 -11.46 2.91
C LEU A 185 2.08 -11.18 4.18
N ASP A 186 2.72 -10.51 5.12
CA ASP A 186 2.02 -9.97 6.28
C ASP A 186 1.02 -8.88 5.85
N PRO A 187 -0.17 -8.80 6.46
CA PRO A 187 -1.18 -7.80 6.14
C PRO A 187 -0.72 -6.34 6.20
N ARG A 188 0.38 -6.04 6.87
CA ARG A 188 0.97 -4.69 6.99
C ARG A 188 1.80 -4.28 5.77
N VAL A 189 2.13 -5.21 4.89
CA VAL A 189 2.74 -4.88 3.60
C VAL A 189 1.72 -4.09 2.79
N ASN A 190 2.07 -2.87 2.38
CA ASN A 190 1.13 -2.07 1.59
C ASN A 190 0.92 -2.69 0.21
N ALA A 191 -0.25 -2.44 -0.37
CA ALA A 191 -0.67 -3.06 -1.60
C ALA A 191 0.28 -2.83 -2.81
N PRO A 192 0.81 -1.61 -3.06
CA PRO A 192 1.79 -1.41 -4.13
C PRO A 192 3.06 -2.26 -3.95
N THR A 193 3.59 -2.32 -2.72
CA THR A 193 4.76 -3.18 -2.42
C THR A 193 4.42 -4.66 -2.60
N ALA A 194 3.25 -5.09 -2.11
CA ALA A 194 2.81 -6.48 -2.22
C ALA A 194 2.68 -6.95 -3.67
N ARG A 195 2.19 -6.08 -4.58
CA ARG A 195 2.12 -6.37 -6.03
C ARG A 195 3.50 -6.62 -6.63
N VAL A 196 4.46 -5.74 -6.34
CA VAL A 196 5.84 -5.90 -6.85
C VAL A 196 6.50 -7.15 -6.29
N LEU A 197 6.29 -7.47 -5.01
CA LEU A 197 6.78 -8.70 -4.42
C LEU A 197 6.16 -9.94 -5.08
N ALA A 198 4.87 -9.89 -5.40
CA ALA A 198 4.16 -10.99 -6.04
C ALA A 198 4.71 -11.34 -7.44
N GLU A 199 5.21 -10.36 -8.21
CA GLU A 199 5.77 -10.59 -9.54
C GLU A 199 6.91 -11.62 -9.57
N GLY A 200 7.61 -11.79 -8.44
CA GLY A 200 8.71 -12.76 -8.31
C GLY A 200 8.28 -14.18 -7.97
N PHE A 201 6.97 -14.46 -7.77
CA PHE A 201 6.47 -15.75 -7.26
C PHE A 201 5.31 -16.27 -8.10
N ALA A 202 5.10 -17.59 -8.07
CA ALA A 202 3.96 -18.22 -8.74
C ALA A 202 2.65 -18.04 -7.95
N GLY A 203 2.73 -17.76 -6.64
CA GLY A 203 1.55 -17.54 -5.81
C GLY A 203 1.88 -16.74 -4.54
N VAL A 204 0.86 -16.14 -3.98
CA VAL A 204 0.95 -15.34 -2.75
C VAL A 204 -0.02 -15.89 -1.70
N THR A 205 0.44 -16.02 -0.48
CA THR A 205 -0.44 -16.29 0.65
C THR A 205 -0.53 -15.07 1.57
N VAL A 206 -1.74 -14.76 2.03
CA VAL A 206 -2.00 -13.66 2.98
C VAL A 206 -3.00 -14.16 4.01
N GLY A 207 -2.73 -13.96 5.29
CA GLY A 207 -3.63 -14.34 6.37
C GLY A 207 -4.99 -13.60 6.26
N ALA A 208 -6.10 -14.35 6.27
CA ALA A 208 -7.46 -13.80 6.18
C ALA A 208 -8.05 -13.40 7.55
N GLY A 209 -7.39 -13.73 8.66
CA GLY A 209 -7.93 -13.56 10.01
C GLY A 209 -8.04 -12.12 10.50
N HIS A 210 -7.51 -11.14 9.75
CA HIS A 210 -7.52 -9.72 10.10
C HIS A 210 -8.08 -8.88 8.96
N VAL A 211 -8.72 -7.75 9.29
CA VAL A 211 -9.31 -6.82 8.30
C VAL A 211 -8.28 -6.36 7.25
N ASP A 212 -7.04 -6.07 7.66
CA ASP A 212 -5.98 -5.68 6.74
C ASP A 212 -5.57 -6.81 5.80
N GLY A 213 -5.59 -8.07 6.26
CA GLY A 213 -5.32 -9.24 5.42
C GLY A 213 -6.40 -9.44 4.37
N ARG A 214 -7.67 -9.33 4.75
CA ARG A 214 -8.80 -9.40 3.81
C ARG A 214 -8.75 -8.27 2.78
N ARG A 215 -8.38 -7.04 3.21
CA ARG A 215 -8.17 -5.91 2.29
C ARG A 215 -7.01 -6.15 1.32
N LEU A 216 -5.87 -6.65 1.81
CA LEU A 216 -4.74 -6.97 0.95
C LEU A 216 -5.09 -8.03 -0.07
N ARG A 217 -5.83 -9.07 0.32
CA ARG A 217 -6.35 -10.09 -0.60
C ARG A 217 -7.20 -9.47 -1.70
N ARG A 218 -8.18 -8.59 -1.37
CA ARG A 218 -8.99 -7.86 -2.38
C ARG A 218 -8.12 -7.14 -3.39
N THR A 219 -7.13 -6.40 -2.90
CA THR A 219 -6.24 -5.62 -3.76
C THR A 219 -5.38 -6.51 -4.67
N LEU A 220 -4.87 -7.62 -4.15
CA LEU A 220 -4.07 -8.55 -4.93
C LEU A 220 -4.93 -9.29 -5.98
N THR A 221 -6.14 -9.68 -5.64
CA THR A 221 -7.10 -10.26 -6.60
C THR A 221 -7.42 -9.29 -7.73
N LEU A 222 -7.64 -8.00 -7.42
CA LEU A 222 -7.83 -6.96 -8.43
C LEU A 222 -6.61 -6.74 -9.32
N ALA A 223 -5.43 -7.06 -8.84
CA ALA A 223 -4.18 -7.01 -9.59
C ALA A 223 -3.85 -8.31 -10.32
N ASP A 224 -4.80 -9.24 -10.40
CA ASP A 224 -4.65 -10.57 -11.04
C ASP A 224 -3.51 -11.40 -10.43
N VAL A 225 -3.27 -11.23 -9.13
CA VAL A 225 -2.28 -12.02 -8.38
C VAL A 225 -2.93 -13.31 -7.88
N GLU A 226 -2.30 -14.44 -8.15
CA GLU A 226 -2.78 -15.75 -7.69
C GLU A 226 -2.63 -15.89 -6.18
N LEU A 227 -3.75 -15.94 -5.47
CA LEU A 227 -3.80 -16.21 -4.04
C LEU A 227 -3.89 -17.71 -3.80
N VAL A 228 -2.94 -18.24 -3.02
CA VAL A 228 -2.86 -19.66 -2.71
C VAL A 228 -3.00 -19.91 -1.21
N SER A 229 -3.38 -21.14 -0.85
CA SER A 229 -3.49 -21.58 0.56
C SER A 229 -2.39 -22.58 0.93
N SER A 230 -1.23 -22.47 0.29
CA SER A 230 -0.08 -23.33 0.56
C SER A 230 0.89 -22.68 1.55
N ASP A 231 1.65 -23.51 2.28
CA ASP A 231 2.75 -23.03 3.09
C ASP A 231 3.82 -22.36 2.21
N SER A 232 4.42 -21.30 2.74
CA SER A 232 5.45 -20.54 2.08
C SER A 232 6.73 -20.57 2.89
N ALA A 233 7.85 -20.89 2.23
CA ALA A 233 9.16 -20.84 2.84
C ALA A 233 9.71 -19.39 2.99
N VAL A 234 9.12 -18.40 2.30
CA VAL A 234 9.52 -16.99 2.40
C VAL A 234 8.38 -16.15 2.93
N ARG A 235 8.59 -15.51 4.07
CA ARG A 235 7.61 -14.63 4.70
C ARG A 235 8.12 -13.20 4.74
N VAL A 236 7.32 -12.22 4.34
CA VAL A 236 7.69 -10.79 4.31
C VAL A 236 6.83 -10.02 5.29
N LEU A 237 7.49 -9.27 6.16
CA LEU A 237 6.88 -8.39 7.14
C LEU A 237 7.40 -6.97 6.98
N SER A 238 6.52 -5.98 6.98
CA SER A 238 6.87 -4.57 7.07
C SER A 238 6.31 -3.98 8.36
N VAL A 239 7.20 -3.55 9.26
CA VAL A 239 6.83 -2.83 10.49
C VAL A 239 7.02 -1.32 10.36
N VAL A 240 7.08 -0.82 9.12
CA VAL A 240 7.22 0.60 8.82
C VAL A 240 5.93 1.34 9.18
N GLY A 241 6.02 2.26 10.14
CA GLY A 241 4.87 3.04 10.63
C GLY A 241 4.21 2.52 11.89
N GLU A 242 4.59 1.32 12.34
CA GLU A 242 4.16 0.78 13.63
C GLU A 242 4.85 1.48 14.81
N THR A 243 4.25 1.37 15.99
CA THR A 243 4.93 1.74 17.24
C THR A 243 6.02 0.69 17.56
N ASP A 244 7.11 1.12 18.20
CA ASP A 244 8.24 0.21 18.49
C ASP A 244 7.81 -1.07 19.22
N HIS A 245 6.87 -0.94 20.18
CA HIS A 245 6.36 -2.09 20.93
C HIS A 245 5.54 -3.04 20.06
N ALA A 246 4.61 -2.51 19.26
CA ALA A 246 3.79 -3.32 18.37
C ALA A 246 4.64 -3.98 17.28
N ALA A 247 5.63 -3.27 16.75
CA ALA A 247 6.57 -3.79 15.78
C ALA A 247 7.34 -4.99 16.31
N LEU A 248 7.91 -4.89 17.54
CA LEU A 248 8.65 -6.00 18.15
C LEU A 248 7.75 -7.20 18.43
N GLN A 249 6.51 -6.97 18.87
CA GLN A 249 5.55 -8.05 19.11
C GLN A 249 5.24 -8.83 17.82
N VAL A 250 4.97 -8.14 16.72
CA VAL A 250 4.67 -8.78 15.43
C VAL A 250 5.89 -9.49 14.86
N MET A 251 7.09 -8.94 15.07
CA MET A 251 8.33 -9.60 14.69
C MET A 251 8.55 -10.89 15.48
N ASP A 252 8.21 -10.89 16.76
CA ASP A 252 8.29 -12.08 17.62
C ASP A 252 7.30 -13.15 17.15
N ASP A 253 6.05 -12.77 16.87
CA ASP A 253 5.04 -13.67 16.32
C ASP A 253 5.53 -14.31 15.00
N LEU A 254 6.10 -13.50 14.08
CA LEU A 254 6.67 -14.03 12.85
C LEU A 254 7.77 -15.04 13.11
N VAL A 255 8.74 -14.71 14.00
CA VAL A 255 9.89 -15.57 14.29
C VAL A 255 9.46 -16.89 14.92
N LEU A 256 8.44 -16.87 15.78
CA LEU A 256 7.90 -18.08 16.42
C LEU A 256 7.17 -18.98 15.42
N ASP A 257 6.58 -18.39 14.38
CA ASP A 257 5.85 -19.10 13.33
C ASP A 257 6.75 -19.66 12.22
N LEU A 258 8.05 -19.31 12.19
CA LEU A 258 8.98 -19.84 11.19
C LEU A 258 9.27 -21.32 11.41
N GLY A 259 9.03 -22.13 10.40
CA GLY A 259 9.51 -23.50 10.34
C GLY A 259 11.04 -23.61 10.11
N PRO A 260 11.62 -24.79 10.29
CA PRO A 260 13.08 -24.97 10.16
C PRO A 260 13.67 -24.63 8.78
N ALA A 261 12.83 -24.64 7.75
CA ALA A 261 13.22 -24.33 6.37
C ALA A 261 12.69 -22.97 5.90
N ASP A 262 12.08 -22.19 6.80
CA ASP A 262 11.46 -20.91 6.44
C ASP A 262 12.43 -19.74 6.69
N VAL A 263 12.20 -18.67 5.94
CA VAL A 263 12.91 -17.39 6.08
C VAL A 263 11.90 -16.26 6.22
N GLY A 264 12.12 -15.39 7.21
CA GLY A 264 11.43 -14.13 7.38
C GLY A 264 12.30 -12.97 6.89
N VAL A 265 11.74 -12.13 6.02
CA VAL A 265 12.33 -10.86 5.57
C VAL A 265 11.58 -9.73 6.25
N ILE A 266 12.24 -9.00 7.14
CA ILE A 266 11.64 -7.97 7.98
C ILE A 266 12.20 -6.61 7.61
N LEU A 267 11.33 -5.69 7.19
CA LEU A 267 11.66 -4.30 6.92
C LEU A 267 11.07 -3.39 8.00
N GLY A 268 11.88 -2.50 8.55
CA GLY A 268 11.42 -1.58 9.59
C GLY A 268 12.36 -0.39 9.80
N PRO A 269 12.07 0.50 10.77
CA PRO A 269 12.98 1.59 11.14
C PRO A 269 14.35 1.07 11.58
N SER A 270 15.45 1.67 11.07
CA SER A 270 16.80 1.27 11.51
C SER A 270 17.03 1.50 12.99
N SER A 271 16.36 2.49 13.59
CA SER A 271 16.37 2.72 15.03
C SER A 271 15.89 1.53 15.86
N LEU A 272 14.97 0.74 15.29
CA LEU A 272 14.44 -0.46 15.93
C LEU A 272 15.28 -1.71 15.61
N LEU A 273 15.70 -1.86 14.36
CA LEU A 273 16.38 -3.06 13.88
C LEU A 273 17.89 -3.04 14.08
N CYS A 274 18.55 -1.87 13.91
CA CYS A 274 20.00 -1.77 13.83
C CYS A 274 20.64 -0.99 14.99
N ASP A 275 19.90 -0.06 15.64
CA ASP A 275 20.47 0.79 16.67
C ASP A 275 20.38 0.15 18.06
N ALA A 276 21.13 0.68 19.02
CA ALA A 276 21.07 0.23 20.41
C ALA A 276 19.72 0.64 21.03
N LEU A 277 18.95 -0.32 21.48
CA LEU A 277 17.73 -0.10 22.26
C LEU A 277 18.05 -0.03 23.76
N ARG A 278 17.05 0.34 24.56
CA ARG A 278 17.19 0.41 26.02
C ARG A 278 15.93 -0.12 26.71
N GLY A 279 16.12 -0.64 27.92
CA GLY A 279 15.02 -1.06 28.80
C GLY A 279 14.18 -2.19 28.18
N GLN A 280 12.87 -2.04 28.25
CA GLN A 280 11.93 -3.07 27.81
C GLN A 280 12.05 -3.41 26.32
N LEU A 281 12.26 -2.42 25.44
CA LEU A 281 12.40 -2.66 24.01
C LEU A 281 13.65 -3.49 23.68
N ASP A 282 14.76 -3.28 24.41
CA ASP A 282 15.97 -4.07 24.23
C ASP A 282 15.74 -5.52 24.68
N ALA A 283 15.06 -5.72 25.79
CA ALA A 283 14.70 -7.05 26.27
C ALA A 283 13.79 -7.78 25.25
N MET A 284 12.73 -7.13 24.77
CA MET A 284 11.84 -7.71 23.77
C MET A 284 12.60 -8.12 22.51
N ARG A 285 13.46 -7.22 21.97
CA ARG A 285 14.27 -7.54 20.81
C ARG A 285 15.22 -8.70 21.03
N ALA A 286 15.82 -8.78 22.23
CA ALA A 286 16.69 -9.89 22.60
C ALA A 286 15.92 -11.21 22.69
N ASP A 287 14.69 -11.18 23.21
CA ASP A 287 13.81 -12.35 23.28
C ASP A 287 13.44 -12.84 21.87
N THR A 288 13.01 -11.97 20.98
CA THR A 288 12.75 -12.29 19.57
C THR A 288 13.96 -12.92 18.88
N LEU A 289 15.15 -12.33 19.05
CA LEU A 289 16.39 -12.86 18.46
C LEU A 289 16.85 -14.17 19.10
N SER A 290 16.42 -14.47 20.33
CA SER A 290 16.72 -15.76 20.98
C SER A 290 15.81 -16.88 20.49
N GLY A 291 14.61 -16.57 20.01
CA GLY A 291 13.63 -17.51 19.45
C GLY A 291 13.95 -17.94 18.03
N GLY A 292 14.65 -17.11 17.25
CA GLY A 292 14.98 -17.37 15.84
C GLY A 292 16.41 -17.04 15.47
N GLY A 293 16.91 -17.63 14.38
CA GLY A 293 18.24 -17.37 13.84
C GLY A 293 18.29 -16.07 13.03
N LEU A 294 18.86 -14.99 13.57
CA LEU A 294 19.22 -13.85 12.75
C LEU A 294 20.33 -14.27 11.77
N VAL A 295 20.06 -14.17 10.48
CA VAL A 295 21.00 -14.48 9.39
C VAL A 295 21.69 -13.21 8.92
N MET A 296 20.90 -12.13 8.73
CA MET A 296 21.41 -10.87 8.25
C MET A 296 20.75 -9.70 8.96
N ALA A 297 21.52 -8.66 9.26
CA ALA A 297 21.03 -7.35 9.67
C ALA A 297 21.69 -6.28 8.80
N ALA A 298 20.92 -5.48 8.10
CA ALA A 298 21.43 -4.41 7.26
C ALA A 298 20.79 -3.07 7.60
N ARG A 299 21.59 -2.02 7.69
CA ARG A 299 21.14 -0.63 7.70
C ARG A 299 21.14 -0.12 6.28
N LEU A 300 19.97 0.30 5.80
CA LEU A 300 19.79 0.75 4.42
C LEU A 300 20.15 2.23 4.23
N PRO A 301 20.42 2.68 3.01
CA PRO A 301 20.66 4.10 2.70
C PRO A 301 19.49 5.01 3.11
N ARG A 302 19.76 6.32 3.16
CA ARG A 302 18.72 7.33 3.40
C ARG A 302 17.85 7.53 2.15
N GLY A 303 16.64 8.07 2.36
CA GLY A 303 15.76 8.45 1.25
C GLY A 303 14.86 7.32 0.73
N LEU A 304 14.93 6.13 1.33
CA LEU A 304 14.09 4.98 0.97
C LEU A 304 12.67 5.05 1.57
N TRP A 305 12.43 6.01 2.45
CA TRP A 305 11.14 6.23 3.08
C TRP A 305 10.56 7.58 2.64
N THR A 306 9.41 7.59 2.00
CA THR A 306 8.74 8.80 1.52
C THR A 306 8.35 9.71 2.68
N ASN A 307 8.59 11.02 2.52
CA ASN A 307 8.28 12.04 3.53
C ASN A 307 9.01 11.86 4.89
N ALA A 308 10.00 10.99 4.97
CA ALA A 308 10.79 10.74 6.18
C ALA A 308 12.31 10.70 5.89
N HIS A 309 12.80 11.64 5.10
CA HIS A 309 14.19 11.69 4.59
C HIS A 309 15.28 11.63 5.68
N ARG A 310 14.95 11.93 6.93
CA ARG A 310 15.89 11.82 8.06
C ARG A 310 15.89 10.46 8.73
N GLN A 311 14.89 9.62 8.48
CA GLN A 311 14.81 8.27 9.02
C GLN A 311 15.40 7.28 8.02
N GLN A 312 15.99 6.24 8.54
CA GLN A 312 16.58 5.16 7.75
C GLN A 312 15.81 3.89 7.98
N LEU A 313 15.80 3.04 6.99
CA LEU A 313 15.28 1.69 7.10
C LEU A 313 16.39 0.71 7.52
N GLY A 314 16.01 -0.29 8.23
CA GLY A 314 16.78 -1.49 8.51
C GLY A 314 16.08 -2.70 7.90
N LEU A 315 16.86 -3.70 7.61
CA LEU A 315 16.39 -4.99 7.11
C LEU A 315 16.96 -6.11 7.98
N TRP A 316 16.11 -7.06 8.34
CA TRP A 316 16.54 -8.34 8.92
C TRP A 316 16.13 -9.49 8.00
N ILE A 317 17.01 -10.48 7.91
CA ILE A 317 16.68 -11.83 7.44
C ILE A 317 16.82 -12.74 8.65
N VAL A 318 15.71 -13.40 8.99
CA VAL A 318 15.64 -14.37 10.08
C VAL A 318 15.27 -15.74 9.51
N ALA A 319 15.84 -16.79 10.04
CA ALA A 319 15.55 -18.15 9.58
C ALA A 319 15.24 -19.04 10.78
N GLY A 320 14.42 -20.04 10.58
CA GLY A 320 14.16 -21.09 11.57
C GLY A 320 15.33 -22.05 11.76
N VAL A 321 16.59 -21.57 11.75
CA VAL A 321 17.80 -22.41 11.66
C VAL A 321 18.47 -22.63 13.02
N GLU A 322 19.35 -23.64 13.05
CA GLU A 322 20.19 -23.99 14.18
C GLU A 322 21.01 -22.81 14.74
N LYS A 323 20.98 -22.67 16.04
CA LYS A 323 21.77 -21.68 16.80
C LYS A 323 23.26 -21.82 16.46
N GLY A 324 23.87 -20.74 15.97
CA GLY A 324 25.30 -20.68 15.72
C GLY A 324 25.71 -20.28 14.30
N ALA A 325 24.80 -20.00 13.41
CA ALA A 325 25.11 -19.43 12.11
C ALA A 325 25.79 -18.06 12.28
N LYS A 326 26.77 -17.75 11.42
CA LYS A 326 27.46 -16.46 11.43
C LYS A 326 26.52 -15.40 10.88
N VAL A 327 26.13 -14.42 11.72
CA VAL A 327 25.30 -13.29 11.30
C VAL A 327 26.08 -12.37 10.37
N VAL A 328 25.50 -12.03 9.24
CA VAL A 328 26.01 -10.98 8.33
C VAL A 328 25.46 -9.63 8.78
N VAL A 329 26.36 -8.68 9.00
CA VAL A 329 25.97 -7.30 9.37
C VAL A 329 26.51 -6.34 8.31
N ALA A 330 25.63 -5.52 7.75
CA ALA A 330 25.97 -4.52 6.74
C ALA A 330 25.49 -3.12 7.15
N ASP A 331 26.36 -2.12 6.99
CA ASP A 331 26.00 -0.70 7.10
C ASP A 331 26.18 -0.06 5.73
N LEU A 332 25.07 0.16 5.02
CA LEU A 332 25.02 0.69 3.66
C LEU A 332 24.78 2.21 3.64
N THR A 333 24.89 2.90 4.78
CA THR A 333 24.58 4.34 4.91
C THR A 333 25.60 5.26 4.27
N ALA A 334 26.85 4.79 4.12
CA ALA A 334 27.98 5.60 3.66
C ALA A 334 28.30 5.47 2.17
N THR A 335 27.57 4.60 1.47
CA THR A 335 27.78 4.37 0.04
C THR A 335 26.78 5.19 -0.78
N ASP A 336 27.28 5.99 -1.73
CA ASP A 336 26.50 6.42 -2.90
C ASP A 336 26.18 5.18 -3.76
N VAL A 337 25.49 4.22 -3.16
CA VAL A 337 25.15 3.00 -3.85
C VAL A 337 23.96 3.28 -4.75
N ASP A 338 24.15 3.14 -6.04
CA ASP A 338 23.04 2.99 -6.97
C ASP A 338 22.18 1.82 -6.45
N VAL A 339 20.88 2.05 -6.31
CA VAL A 339 19.94 1.06 -5.76
C VAL A 339 19.92 -0.21 -6.61
N ASN A 340 20.23 -0.09 -7.91
CA ASN A 340 20.38 -1.21 -8.82
C ASN A 340 21.61 -2.08 -8.50
N ASP A 341 22.70 -1.46 -8.02
CA ASP A 341 23.90 -2.20 -7.57
C ASP A 341 23.62 -2.95 -6.27
N LEU A 342 22.85 -2.34 -5.33
CA LEU A 342 22.41 -3.03 -4.11
C LEU A 342 21.55 -4.27 -4.38
N ALA A 343 20.68 -4.20 -5.38
CA ALA A 343 19.85 -5.33 -5.79
C ALA A 343 20.71 -6.45 -6.43
N SER A 344 21.78 -6.07 -7.13
CA SER A 344 22.72 -7.03 -7.76
C SER A 344 23.66 -7.69 -6.74
N ASP A 345 24.11 -6.95 -5.73
CA ASP A 345 25.01 -7.47 -4.68
C ASP A 345 24.28 -8.33 -3.63
N ALA A 346 22.95 -8.20 -3.54
CA ALA A 346 22.11 -8.99 -2.64
C ALA A 346 21.64 -10.32 -3.25
N SER A 347 21.84 -10.51 -4.55
CA SER A 347 21.52 -11.74 -5.28
C SER A 347 22.74 -12.65 -5.44
#